data_66095eb816b9104e011f5539f1b9129f
#
_entry.id   66095eb816b9104e011f5539f1b9129f
#
_cell.length_a   1.000
_cell.length_b   1.000
_cell.length_c   1.000
_cell.angle_alpha   90.00
_cell.angle_beta   90.00
_cell.angle_gamma   90.00
#
_symmetry.space_group_name_H-M   'P 1'
#
loop_
_entity.id
_entity.type
_entity.pdbx_description
1 polymer ?
#
loop_
_entity_poly.entity_id
_entity_poly.type
_entity_poly.pdbx_seq_one_letter_code
_entity_poly.pdbx_strand_id
1 'polypeptide(L)'
;MHGGGNDTLRHKRQDGRNHRPVLSGITGTLPELFEKGMSFLKANLHNIQAGQGFNSIGKLEISEVALEEILQNALVHRDYTRNAPIRLLIFDNRVEIISPGCLPDGLTVGSIKLGSAVVRNPFIANFCAKTMPYRGLGSGIIRALQEEPNIKFINEPVGMQFISVINRIADEGVNEGEGINEGINELESLILTFLEKKPGA
;
A
#
# COMPACT_ATOMS: atom_id res chain seq x y z
N MET A 1 33.81 1.01 18.93
CA MET A 1 32.51 1.22 19.61
C MET A 1 31.84 2.44 18.99
N HIS A 2 30.96 2.28 18.02
CA HIS A 2 30.07 3.35 17.57
C HIS A 2 28.73 2.69 17.27
N GLY A 3 27.77 2.99 18.13
CA GLY A 3 26.40 2.51 18.02
C GLY A 3 25.70 3.21 16.86
N GLY A 4 25.18 2.43 15.94
CA GLY A 4 24.27 2.88 14.91
C GLY A 4 22.91 3.13 15.51
N GLY A 5 22.56 4.41 15.71
CA GLY A 5 21.25 4.84 16.13
C GLY A 5 20.24 4.61 15.01
N ASN A 6 19.16 3.89 15.31
CA ASN A 6 17.94 3.84 14.52
C ASN A 6 17.27 5.22 14.57
N ASP A 7 17.55 6.07 13.59
CA ASP A 7 16.83 7.33 13.41
C ASP A 7 15.47 7.07 12.73
N THR A 8 14.50 6.71 13.56
CA THR A 8 13.09 6.77 13.20
C THR A 8 12.63 8.23 13.36
N LEU A 9 12.88 9.07 12.35
CA LEU A 9 12.47 10.47 12.37
C LEU A 9 10.94 10.58 12.21
N ARG A 10 10.25 10.78 13.33
CA ARG A 10 8.86 11.25 13.37
C ARG A 10 8.81 12.72 12.93
N HIS A 11 8.46 12.98 11.69
CA HIS A 11 8.08 14.33 11.28
C HIS A 11 6.58 14.52 11.47
N LYS A 12 6.20 15.24 12.53
CA LYS A 12 4.85 15.81 12.67
C LYS A 12 4.75 17.03 11.76
N ARG A 13 4.02 16.95 10.65
CA ARG A 13 3.47 18.12 9.98
C ARG A 13 2.12 18.49 10.60
N GLN A 14 1.93 19.79 10.89
CA GLN A 14 0.74 20.35 11.54
C GLN A 14 -0.43 20.56 10.55
N ASP A 15 -0.78 19.57 9.75
CA ASP A 15 -1.92 19.65 8.84
C ASP A 15 -3.09 18.72 9.20
N GLY A 16 -3.17 18.33 10.47
CA GLY A 16 -4.33 17.59 11.00
C GLY A 16 -4.49 16.17 10.48
N ARG A 17 -3.56 15.68 9.66
CA ARG A 17 -3.56 14.32 9.14
C ARG A 17 -2.59 13.46 9.96
N ASN A 18 -3.10 12.42 10.61
CA ASN A 18 -2.29 11.47 11.37
C ASN A 18 -1.22 10.86 10.45
N HIS A 19 0.03 11.21 10.70
CA HIS A 19 1.18 10.68 9.98
C HIS A 19 1.58 9.35 10.60
N ARG A 20 1.41 8.29 9.83
CA ARG A 20 1.94 6.96 10.17
C ARG A 20 3.37 6.79 9.63
N PRO A 21 4.06 5.69 9.98
CA PRO A 21 5.49 5.53 9.77
C PRO A 21 5.94 5.76 8.33
N VAL A 22 7.14 6.32 8.22
CA VAL A 22 7.85 6.58 6.96
C VAL A 22 9.08 5.69 6.94
N LEU A 23 9.25 4.93 5.85
CA LEU A 23 10.48 4.21 5.60
C LEU A 23 11.33 4.98 4.57
N SER A 24 12.48 5.48 5.02
CA SER A 24 13.47 6.12 4.17
C SER A 24 14.88 5.85 4.70
N GLY A 25 15.90 5.96 3.83
CA GLY A 25 17.29 5.82 4.24
C GLY A 25 17.76 4.39 4.54
N ILE A 26 17.02 3.36 4.13
CA ILE A 26 17.49 1.97 4.20
C ILE A 26 18.60 1.79 3.17
N THR A 27 19.67 1.12 3.59
CA THR A 27 20.80 0.73 2.75
C THR A 27 20.84 -0.80 2.61
N GLY A 28 21.44 -1.28 1.52
CA GLY A 28 21.58 -2.68 1.24
C GLY A 28 21.59 -2.98 -0.25
N THR A 29 21.63 -4.25 -0.60
CA THR A 29 21.43 -4.74 -1.97
C THR A 29 19.97 -4.59 -2.41
N LEU A 30 19.70 -4.63 -3.70
CA LEU A 30 18.33 -4.48 -4.22
C LEU A 30 17.35 -5.54 -3.67
N PRO A 31 17.71 -6.82 -3.58
CA PRO A 31 16.85 -7.81 -2.91
C PRO A 31 16.58 -7.48 -1.44
N GLU A 32 17.60 -7.06 -0.68
CA GLU A 32 17.41 -6.66 0.71
C GLU A 32 16.52 -5.43 0.86
N LEU A 33 16.65 -4.46 -0.04
CA LEU A 33 15.79 -3.28 -0.05
C LEU A 33 14.33 -3.64 -0.35
N PHE A 34 14.12 -4.57 -1.29
CA PHE A 34 12.81 -5.09 -1.61
C PHE A 34 12.18 -5.81 -0.41
N GLU A 35 12.89 -6.76 0.19
CA GLU A 35 12.42 -7.52 1.35
C GLU A 35 12.10 -6.62 2.56
N LYS A 36 12.98 -5.67 2.87
CA LYS A 36 12.76 -4.69 3.95
C LYS A 36 11.56 -3.79 3.65
N GLY A 37 11.41 -3.35 2.40
CA GLY A 37 10.27 -2.55 1.97
C GLY A 37 8.96 -3.31 2.09
N MET A 38 8.90 -4.54 1.61
CA MET A 38 7.71 -5.41 1.73
C MET A 38 7.38 -5.71 3.20
N SER A 39 8.39 -6.02 4.02
CA SER A 39 8.20 -6.25 5.45
C SER A 39 7.63 -5.02 6.15
N PHE A 40 8.12 -3.82 5.80
CA PHE A 40 7.60 -2.57 6.34
C PHE A 40 6.13 -2.35 5.94
N LEU A 41 5.78 -2.56 4.67
CA LEU A 41 4.42 -2.42 4.18
C LEU A 41 3.48 -3.40 4.91
N LYS A 42 3.84 -4.69 4.96
CA LYS A 42 3.04 -5.72 5.63
C LYS A 42 2.86 -5.47 7.13
N ALA A 43 3.87 -4.95 7.81
CA ALA A 43 3.81 -4.67 9.25
C ALA A 43 2.93 -3.44 9.60
N ASN A 44 2.63 -2.57 8.63
CA ASN A 44 1.91 -1.32 8.86
C ASN A 44 0.57 -1.24 8.12
N LEU A 45 0.20 -2.26 7.38
CA LEU A 45 -1.10 -2.42 6.74
C LEU A 45 -1.98 -3.39 7.54
N HIS A 46 -3.29 -3.25 7.44
CA HIS A 46 -4.23 -4.08 8.16
C HIS A 46 -4.50 -5.39 7.40
N ASN A 47 -4.77 -6.46 8.17
CA ASN A 47 -5.36 -7.68 7.64
C ASN A 47 -6.87 -7.58 7.79
N ILE A 48 -7.60 -7.70 6.69
CA ILE A 48 -9.06 -7.69 6.65
C ILE A 48 -9.60 -9.10 6.47
N GLN A 49 -10.70 -9.41 7.16
CA GLN A 49 -11.43 -10.66 6.95
C GLN A 49 -12.44 -10.46 5.81
N ALA A 50 -11.99 -10.64 4.56
CA ALA A 50 -12.86 -10.51 3.39
C ALA A 50 -13.68 -11.79 3.19
N GLY A 51 -14.81 -11.94 3.92
CA GLY A 51 -15.80 -13.00 3.65
C GLY A 51 -15.33 -14.45 3.87
N GLN A 52 -14.19 -14.66 4.50
CA GLN A 52 -13.66 -15.97 4.86
C GLN A 52 -14.14 -16.38 6.27
N GLY A 53 -14.30 -17.69 6.51
CA GLY A 53 -14.79 -18.20 7.79
C GLY A 53 -13.95 -17.73 9.00
N PHE A 54 -14.55 -17.77 10.18
CA PHE A 54 -14.07 -17.23 11.46
C PHE A 54 -12.60 -17.62 11.84
N ASN A 55 -12.04 -18.64 11.23
CA ASN A 55 -10.68 -19.14 11.48
C ASN A 55 -9.69 -18.89 10.32
N SER A 56 -10.00 -18.02 9.36
CA SER A 56 -9.07 -17.76 8.27
C SER A 56 -8.07 -16.65 8.64
N ILE A 57 -6.82 -16.83 8.19
CA ILE A 57 -5.82 -15.77 8.22
C ILE A 57 -6.34 -14.65 7.31
N GLY A 58 -6.55 -13.45 7.85
CA GLY A 58 -7.05 -12.31 7.10
C GLY A 58 -6.17 -12.01 5.87
N LYS A 59 -6.78 -11.43 4.83
CA LYS A 59 -6.07 -10.94 3.64
C LYS A 59 -5.58 -9.52 3.92
N LEU A 60 -4.40 -9.16 3.42
CA LEU A 60 -3.91 -7.79 3.51
C LEU A 60 -4.88 -6.84 2.80
N GLU A 61 -5.14 -5.67 3.38
CA GLU A 61 -6.10 -4.66 2.86
C GLU A 61 -5.74 -4.13 1.47
N ILE A 62 -4.46 -4.20 1.09
CA ILE A 62 -3.96 -3.92 -0.26
C ILE A 62 -3.33 -5.21 -0.79
N SER A 63 -3.59 -5.55 -2.05
CA SER A 63 -3.02 -6.74 -2.69
C SER A 63 -1.51 -6.77 -2.58
N GLU A 64 -0.98 -7.87 -2.07
CA GLU A 64 0.45 -8.10 -1.94
C GLU A 64 1.14 -8.06 -3.31
N VAL A 65 0.50 -8.61 -4.34
CA VAL A 65 0.98 -8.58 -5.72
C VAL A 65 1.12 -7.14 -6.23
N ALA A 66 0.13 -6.28 -5.95
CA ALA A 66 0.21 -4.88 -6.34
C ALA A 66 1.36 -4.14 -5.63
N LEU A 67 1.53 -4.36 -4.32
CA LEU A 67 2.62 -3.77 -3.56
C LEU A 67 4.00 -4.23 -4.08
N GLU A 68 4.16 -5.52 -4.35
CA GLU A 68 5.38 -6.09 -4.92
C GLU A 68 5.73 -5.45 -6.25
N GLU A 69 4.78 -5.39 -7.19
CA GLU A 69 5.01 -4.82 -8.52
C GLU A 69 5.39 -3.33 -8.45
N ILE A 70 4.68 -2.56 -7.65
CA ILE A 70 4.96 -1.12 -7.53
C ILE A 70 6.30 -0.86 -6.85
N LEU A 71 6.64 -1.62 -5.80
CA LEU A 71 7.93 -1.49 -5.12
C LEU A 71 9.10 -1.91 -6.01
N GLN A 72 8.95 -3.02 -6.76
CA GLN A 72 9.95 -3.45 -7.74
C GLN A 72 10.17 -2.40 -8.84
N ASN A 73 9.09 -1.85 -9.39
CA ASN A 73 9.17 -0.78 -10.36
C ASN A 73 9.90 0.45 -9.79
N ALA A 74 9.61 0.84 -8.55
CA ALA A 74 10.29 1.94 -7.89
C ALA A 74 11.79 1.69 -7.74
N LEU A 75 12.22 0.47 -7.42
CA LEU A 75 13.63 0.09 -7.30
C LEU A 75 14.33 0.01 -8.66
N VAL A 76 13.73 -0.67 -9.63
CA VAL A 76 14.37 -0.92 -10.94
C VAL A 76 14.46 0.35 -11.78
N HIS A 77 13.44 1.18 -11.77
CA HIS A 77 13.35 2.39 -12.60
C HIS A 77 13.77 3.67 -11.89
N ARG A 78 14.24 3.60 -10.63
CA ARG A 78 14.81 4.74 -9.92
C ARG A 78 15.90 5.41 -10.75
N ASP A 79 15.95 6.74 -10.71
CA ASP A 79 17.08 7.49 -11.20
C ASP A 79 18.23 7.43 -10.17
N TYR A 80 19.20 6.56 -10.40
CA TYR A 80 20.35 6.34 -9.52
C TYR A 80 21.39 7.44 -9.59
N THR A 81 21.30 8.37 -10.54
CA THR A 81 22.16 9.56 -10.60
C THR A 81 21.76 10.61 -9.58
N ARG A 82 20.54 10.48 -9.02
CA ARG A 82 20.01 11.39 -8.01
C ARG A 82 20.29 10.86 -6.61
N ASN A 83 20.88 11.72 -5.78
CA ASN A 83 21.11 11.40 -4.37
C ASN A 83 19.84 11.65 -3.53
N ALA A 84 18.79 10.88 -3.79
CA ALA A 84 17.52 10.93 -3.05
C ALA A 84 17.00 9.51 -2.83
N PRO A 85 16.51 9.14 -1.64
CA PRO A 85 16.00 7.80 -1.37
C PRO A 85 14.63 7.57 -2.00
N ILE A 86 14.28 6.29 -2.22
CA ILE A 86 12.88 5.89 -2.37
C ILE A 86 12.20 6.08 -1.02
N ARG A 87 10.97 6.59 -1.02
CA ARG A 87 10.18 6.83 0.19
C ARG A 87 8.92 6.00 0.15
N LEU A 88 8.67 5.25 1.22
CA LEU A 88 7.42 4.55 1.47
C LEU A 88 6.68 5.30 2.57
N LEU A 89 5.53 5.86 2.27
CA LEU A 89 4.72 6.65 3.18
C LEU A 89 3.37 5.94 3.36
N ILE A 90 3.00 5.69 4.61
CA ILE A 90 1.71 5.08 4.95
C ILE A 90 0.87 6.12 5.67
N PHE A 91 -0.27 6.45 5.08
CA PHE A 91 -1.30 7.33 5.65
C PHE A 91 -2.51 6.49 6.07
N ASP A 92 -3.44 7.07 6.79
CA ASP A 92 -4.65 6.37 7.21
C ASP A 92 -5.52 5.92 6.02
N ASN A 93 -5.50 6.67 4.92
CA ASN A 93 -6.34 6.43 3.74
C ASN A 93 -5.57 6.00 2.48
N ARG A 94 -4.23 5.93 2.50
CA ARG A 94 -3.42 5.58 1.33
C ARG A 94 -1.99 5.20 1.67
N VAL A 95 -1.35 4.54 0.73
CA VAL A 95 0.10 4.30 0.69
C VAL A 95 0.68 5.09 -0.49
N GLU A 96 1.80 5.75 -0.29
CA GLU A 96 2.56 6.40 -1.36
C GLU A 96 3.95 5.78 -1.47
N ILE A 97 4.30 5.35 -2.68
CA ILE A 97 5.64 4.88 -3.03
C ILE A 97 6.23 5.91 -3.98
N ILE A 98 7.26 6.62 -3.53
CA ILE A 98 7.87 7.73 -4.25
C ILE A 98 9.29 7.35 -4.67
N SER A 99 9.52 7.32 -5.98
CA SER A 99 10.82 7.02 -6.57
C SER A 99 11.44 8.28 -7.20
N PRO A 100 12.73 8.55 -6.95
CA PRO A 100 13.45 9.61 -7.66
C PRO A 100 13.50 9.35 -9.17
N GLY A 101 13.26 10.40 -9.96
CA GLY A 101 13.24 10.37 -11.42
C GLY A 101 11.82 10.33 -12.00
N CYS A 102 11.62 11.08 -13.08
CA CYS A 102 10.36 11.08 -13.85
C CYS A 102 10.31 9.88 -14.79
N LEU A 103 9.18 9.68 -15.44
CA LEU A 103 9.12 8.75 -16.58
C LEU A 103 10.16 9.15 -17.62
N PRO A 104 10.84 8.18 -18.28
CA PRO A 104 11.71 8.45 -19.42
C PRO A 104 10.98 9.19 -20.56
N ASP A 105 11.73 9.92 -21.39
CA ASP A 105 11.16 10.64 -22.51
C ASP A 105 10.34 9.73 -23.42
N GLY A 106 9.18 10.24 -23.84
CA GLY A 106 8.22 9.50 -24.65
C GLY A 106 7.25 8.61 -23.86
N LEU A 107 7.44 8.40 -22.55
CA LEU A 107 6.48 7.70 -21.72
C LEU A 107 5.52 8.66 -21.03
N THR A 108 4.26 8.27 -21.00
CA THR A 108 3.18 8.94 -20.24
C THR A 108 2.58 7.98 -19.22
N VAL A 109 1.87 8.53 -18.25
CA VAL A 109 1.11 7.71 -17.30
C VAL A 109 0.08 6.83 -18.04
N GLY A 110 -0.52 7.34 -19.12
CA GLY A 110 -1.44 6.57 -19.95
C GLY A 110 -0.75 5.38 -20.62
N SER A 111 0.43 5.61 -21.22
CA SER A 111 1.15 4.55 -21.95
C SER A 111 1.69 3.44 -21.04
N ILE A 112 2.17 3.76 -19.83
CA ILE A 112 2.65 2.74 -18.89
C ILE A 112 1.50 1.84 -18.38
N LYS A 113 0.28 2.39 -18.23
CA LYS A 113 -0.92 1.60 -17.88
C LYS A 113 -1.31 0.60 -18.97
N LEU A 114 -0.94 0.88 -20.22
CA LEU A 114 -1.12 -0.01 -21.37
C LEU A 114 0.06 -0.96 -21.60
N GLY A 115 1.06 -0.96 -20.70
CA GLY A 115 2.22 -1.86 -20.76
C GLY A 115 3.42 -1.32 -21.54
N SER A 116 3.39 -0.05 -21.98
CA SER A 116 4.58 0.55 -22.56
C SER A 116 5.67 0.67 -21.50
N ALA A 117 6.86 0.18 -21.80
CA ALA A 117 7.99 0.18 -20.89
C ALA A 117 9.27 0.65 -21.57
N VAL A 118 9.99 1.54 -20.91
CA VAL A 118 11.36 1.91 -21.23
C VAL A 118 12.21 1.62 -20.01
N VAL A 119 13.19 0.76 -20.16
CA VAL A 119 14.07 0.35 -19.06
C VAL A 119 15.14 1.41 -18.85
N ARG A 120 15.05 2.17 -17.77
CA ARG A 120 16.04 3.19 -17.41
C ARG A 120 17.41 2.58 -17.08
N ASN A 121 17.41 1.46 -16.37
CA ASN A 121 18.60 0.80 -15.84
C ASN A 121 18.68 -0.65 -16.32
N PRO A 122 19.15 -0.92 -17.58
CA PRO A 122 19.13 -2.28 -18.13
C PRO A 122 19.92 -3.31 -17.31
N PHE A 123 21.07 -2.92 -16.76
CA PHE A 123 21.86 -3.82 -15.91
C PHE A 123 21.14 -4.18 -14.62
N ILE A 124 20.49 -3.20 -13.98
CA ILE A 124 19.70 -3.41 -12.76
C ILE A 124 18.48 -4.28 -13.07
N ALA A 125 17.76 -4.01 -14.14
CA ALA A 125 16.63 -4.80 -14.57
C ALA A 125 17.00 -6.28 -14.82
N ASN A 126 18.11 -6.51 -15.53
CA ASN A 126 18.62 -7.87 -15.76
C ASN A 126 19.06 -8.58 -14.46
N PHE A 127 19.64 -7.85 -13.52
CA PHE A 127 19.98 -8.40 -12.20
C PHE A 127 18.72 -8.75 -11.41
N CYS A 128 17.76 -7.84 -11.33
CA CYS A 128 16.51 -8.05 -10.62
C CYS A 128 15.69 -9.20 -11.19
N ALA A 129 15.68 -9.37 -12.52
CA ALA A 129 15.00 -10.50 -13.18
C ALA A 129 15.55 -11.88 -12.77
N LYS A 130 16.79 -11.93 -12.25
CA LYS A 130 17.44 -13.17 -11.79
C LYS A 130 17.37 -13.37 -10.27
N THR A 131 17.19 -12.30 -9.52
CA THR A 131 17.36 -12.31 -8.05
C THR A 131 16.09 -11.91 -7.28
N MET A 132 15.09 -11.41 -7.99
CA MET A 132 13.83 -10.93 -7.43
C MET A 132 12.66 -11.47 -8.26
N PRO A 133 11.42 -11.45 -7.78
CA PRO A 133 10.24 -11.85 -8.56
C PRO A 133 9.91 -10.89 -9.73
N TYR A 134 10.87 -10.11 -10.19
CA TYR A 134 10.75 -9.13 -11.28
C TYR A 134 10.81 -9.80 -12.66
N ARG A 135 9.81 -9.59 -13.50
CA ARG A 135 9.71 -10.23 -14.82
C ARG A 135 10.27 -9.41 -15.97
N GLY A 136 10.41 -8.09 -15.81
CA GLY A 136 11.04 -7.21 -16.81
C GLY A 136 10.29 -7.01 -18.14
N LEU A 137 9.05 -7.49 -18.25
CA LEU A 137 8.30 -7.53 -19.51
C LEU A 137 7.28 -6.38 -19.69
N GLY A 138 7.36 -5.33 -18.87
CA GLY A 138 6.38 -4.23 -18.90
C GLY A 138 5.00 -4.59 -18.34
N SER A 139 4.77 -5.84 -17.93
CA SER A 139 3.49 -6.31 -17.42
C SER A 139 3.23 -5.98 -15.95
N GLY A 140 4.21 -5.47 -15.21
CA GLY A 140 4.11 -5.22 -13.77
C GLY A 140 3.02 -4.22 -13.40
N ILE A 141 2.96 -3.08 -14.08
CA ILE A 141 1.90 -2.07 -13.89
C ILE A 141 0.52 -2.64 -14.23
N ILE A 142 0.41 -3.43 -15.30
CA ILE A 142 -0.86 -4.07 -15.68
C ILE A 142 -1.32 -5.02 -14.58
N ARG A 143 -0.43 -5.88 -14.06
CA ARG A 143 -0.77 -6.82 -12.97
C ARG A 143 -1.15 -6.08 -11.69
N ALA A 144 -0.41 -5.03 -11.33
CA ALA A 144 -0.78 -4.21 -10.19
C ALA A 144 -2.17 -3.60 -10.33
N LEU A 145 -2.53 -3.11 -11.53
CA LEU A 145 -3.84 -2.54 -11.82
C LEU A 145 -4.97 -3.58 -11.92
N GLN A 146 -4.65 -4.84 -12.25
CA GLN A 146 -5.64 -5.94 -12.19
C GLN A 146 -6.05 -6.24 -10.74
N GLU A 147 -5.09 -6.18 -9.82
CA GLU A 147 -5.32 -6.40 -8.39
C GLU A 147 -5.90 -5.16 -7.70
N GLU A 148 -5.37 -3.98 -8.03
CA GLU A 148 -5.72 -2.69 -7.45
C GLU A 148 -6.03 -1.66 -8.57
N PRO A 149 -7.25 -1.67 -9.13
CA PRO A 149 -7.60 -0.85 -10.30
C PRO A 149 -7.48 0.66 -10.06
N ASN A 150 -7.56 1.09 -8.81
CA ASN A 150 -7.59 2.50 -8.41
C ASN A 150 -6.20 3.10 -8.11
N ILE A 151 -5.11 2.39 -8.42
CA ILE A 151 -3.76 2.95 -8.28
C ILE A 151 -3.63 4.20 -9.14
N LYS A 152 -3.21 5.30 -8.50
CA LYS A 152 -2.89 6.56 -9.17
C LYS A 152 -1.39 6.68 -9.36
N PHE A 153 -0.97 7.00 -10.57
CA PHE A 153 0.41 7.30 -10.91
C PHE A 153 0.55 8.78 -11.22
N ILE A 154 1.54 9.42 -10.64
CA ILE A 154 1.82 10.85 -10.81
C ILE A 154 3.26 10.97 -11.28
N ASN A 155 3.44 11.45 -12.50
CA ASN A 155 4.74 11.87 -13.01
C ASN A 155 4.92 13.34 -12.68
N GLU A 156 5.90 13.68 -11.85
CA GLU A 156 6.14 15.04 -11.36
C GLU A 156 7.49 15.56 -11.85
N PRO A 157 7.54 16.20 -13.03
CA PRO A 157 8.80 16.69 -13.61
C PRO A 157 9.49 17.75 -12.76
N VAL A 158 8.74 18.64 -12.10
CA VAL A 158 9.31 19.72 -11.28
C VAL A 158 10.06 19.16 -10.07
N GLY A 159 9.43 18.20 -9.36
CA GLY A 159 10.05 17.51 -8.23
C GLY A 159 11.02 16.39 -8.65
N MET A 160 11.08 16.09 -9.95
CA MET A 160 11.89 15.00 -10.49
C MET A 160 11.64 13.69 -9.76
N GLN A 161 10.37 13.30 -9.66
CA GLN A 161 9.93 12.08 -8.94
C GLN A 161 8.73 11.45 -9.63
N PHE A 162 8.59 10.15 -9.41
CA PHE A 162 7.43 9.37 -9.80
C PHE A 162 6.75 8.83 -8.55
N ILE A 163 5.44 9.05 -8.44
CA ILE A 163 4.66 8.72 -7.25
C ILE A 163 3.58 7.71 -7.64
N SER A 164 3.55 6.60 -6.92
CA SER A 164 2.46 5.63 -6.98
C SER A 164 1.62 5.76 -5.70
N VAL A 165 0.32 6.00 -5.84
CA VAL A 165 -0.62 6.16 -4.74
C VAL A 165 -1.62 5.01 -4.79
N ILE A 166 -1.68 4.23 -3.72
CA ILE A 166 -2.61 3.12 -3.55
C ILE A 166 -3.55 3.49 -2.41
N ASN A 167 -4.85 3.60 -2.67
CA ASN A 167 -5.82 3.89 -1.62
C ASN A 167 -5.94 2.66 -0.71
N ARG A 168 -6.04 2.92 0.59
CA ARG A 168 -6.41 1.91 1.57
C ARG A 168 -7.94 1.81 1.61
N ILE A 169 -8.45 0.64 1.93
CA ILE A 169 -9.83 0.52 2.35
C ILE A 169 -9.92 1.37 3.62
N ALA A 170 -10.69 2.47 3.57
CA ALA A 170 -10.96 3.20 4.79
C ALA A 170 -11.49 2.17 5.80
N ASP A 171 -10.92 2.15 7.01
CA ASP A 171 -11.65 1.64 8.16
C ASP A 171 -12.92 2.53 8.21
N GLU A 172 -13.95 2.14 7.50
CA GLU A 172 -15.30 2.48 7.92
C GLU A 172 -15.35 1.81 9.28
N GLY A 173 -15.07 2.65 10.29
CA GLY A 173 -15.03 2.21 11.66
C GLY A 173 -16.24 1.30 11.82
N VAL A 174 -16.01 0.05 12.18
CA VAL A 174 -17.06 -0.77 12.71
C VAL A 174 -17.66 0.12 13.79
N ASN A 175 -18.77 0.75 13.47
CA ASN A 175 -19.64 1.34 14.46
C ASN A 175 -20.12 0.15 15.30
N GLU A 176 -19.26 -0.27 16.24
CA GLU A 176 -19.60 -1.31 17.23
C GLU A 176 -20.82 -0.91 18.07
N GLY A 177 -21.37 0.30 17.84
CA GLY A 177 -22.57 0.80 18.49
C GLY A 177 -23.85 0.63 17.69
N GLU A 178 -23.86 0.70 16.36
CA GLU A 178 -25.13 0.70 15.62
C GLU A 178 -25.70 -0.71 15.39
N GLY A 179 -24.87 -1.68 15.03
CA GLY A 179 -25.34 -3.06 14.81
C GLY A 179 -25.77 -3.77 16.10
N ILE A 180 -25.19 -3.43 17.26
CA ILE A 180 -25.58 -3.98 18.56
C ILE A 180 -26.90 -3.33 19.02
N ASN A 181 -27.08 -2.04 18.79
CA ASN A 181 -28.30 -1.33 19.16
C ASN A 181 -29.51 -1.74 18.30
N GLU A 182 -29.36 -1.99 17.00
CA GLU A 182 -30.46 -2.51 16.18
C GLU A 182 -30.86 -3.92 16.60
N GLY A 183 -29.89 -4.81 16.82
CA GLY A 183 -30.19 -6.16 17.28
C GLY A 183 -30.82 -6.22 18.70
N ILE A 184 -30.44 -5.32 19.61
CA ILE A 184 -31.04 -5.20 20.95
C ILE A 184 -32.47 -4.64 20.83
N ASN A 185 -32.69 -3.62 20.02
CA ASN A 185 -34.00 -3.03 19.80
C ASN A 185 -34.99 -4.01 19.15
N GLU A 186 -34.54 -4.86 18.20
CA GLU A 186 -35.37 -5.92 17.63
C GLU A 186 -35.73 -7.00 18.67
N LEU A 187 -34.77 -7.42 19.49
CA LEU A 187 -34.97 -8.38 20.56
C LEU A 187 -35.93 -7.84 21.66
N GLU A 188 -35.73 -6.59 22.06
CA GLU A 188 -36.64 -5.95 23.04
C GLU A 188 -38.07 -5.81 22.50
N SER A 189 -38.22 -5.44 21.22
CA SER A 189 -39.53 -5.38 20.55
C SER A 189 -40.21 -6.73 20.48
N LEU A 190 -39.44 -7.80 20.20
CA LEU A 190 -39.95 -9.18 20.16
C LEU A 190 -40.37 -9.67 21.55
N ILE A 191 -39.60 -9.36 22.57
CA ILE A 191 -39.93 -9.72 23.99
C ILE A 191 -41.19 -8.98 24.46
N LEU A 192 -41.30 -7.68 24.17
CA LEU A 192 -42.50 -6.90 24.52
C LEU A 192 -43.76 -7.45 23.82
N THR A 193 -43.65 -7.78 22.52
CA THR A 193 -44.76 -8.39 21.76
C THR A 193 -45.15 -9.77 22.31
N PHE A 194 -44.19 -10.54 22.82
CA PHE A 194 -44.45 -11.83 23.41
C PHE A 194 -45.12 -11.74 24.80
N LEU A 195 -44.73 -10.72 25.60
CA LEU A 195 -45.30 -10.45 26.90
C LEU A 195 -46.74 -9.89 26.83
N GLU A 196 -47.04 -9.08 25.82
CA GLU A 196 -48.39 -8.54 25.57
C GLU A 196 -49.38 -9.61 25.08
N LYS A 197 -48.90 -10.70 24.46
CA LYS A 197 -49.72 -11.81 23.97
C LYS A 197 -50.05 -12.85 25.01
N LYS A 198 -49.56 -12.74 26.26
CA LYS A 198 -49.96 -13.55 27.40
C LYS A 198 -50.57 -12.66 28.51
N PRO A 199 -51.84 -12.24 28.40
CA PRO A 199 -52.53 -11.68 29.54
C PRO A 199 -52.94 -12.83 30.47
N GLY A 200 -52.29 -12.93 31.62
CA GLY A 200 -52.80 -13.59 32.83
C GLY A 200 -53.13 -15.08 32.73
N ALA A 201 -52.24 -15.90 33.31
CA ALA A 201 -52.67 -17.11 34.05
C ALA A 201 -52.56 -16.80 35.52
#